data_6806a7608f58f8c722b4f9c83d3959b4
#
_entry.id   6806a7608f58f8c722b4f9c83d3959b4
#
_cell.length_a   1.000
_cell.length_b   1.000
_cell.length_c   1.000
_cell.angle_alpha   90.00
_cell.angle_beta   90.00
_cell.angle_gamma   90.00
#
_symmetry.space_group_name_H-M   'P 1'
#
loop_
_entity.id
_entity.type
_entity.pdbx_description
1 polymer ?
#
loop_
_entity_poly.entity_id
_entity_poly.type
_entity_poly.pdbx_seq_one_letter_code
_entity_poly.pdbx_strand_id
1 'polypeptide(L)'
;EISECLVGSEMCIETGYTLYPDTDIKGKITGYTASNSVRIKLKDISKLGPVIDKISAAGVDTINNISFSVSSRELYRNKLLAQAVENARQQAAVVANAGGRTLGKLLSANISTYSGGMGRSYGNMKLMAASDRAVAPETSISAQEITIKASVDTVFAME
;
A
#
# COMPACT_ATOMS: atom_id res chain seq x y z
N GLU A 1 -2.78 17.17 -14.66
CA GLU A 1 -2.00 16.01 -14.21
C GLU A 1 -1.11 15.55 -15.35
N ILE A 2 0.20 15.50 -15.13
CA ILE A 2 1.14 14.91 -16.07
C ILE A 2 1.71 13.68 -15.36
N SER A 3 1.42 12.51 -15.91
CA SER A 3 1.95 11.23 -15.42
C SER A 3 2.95 10.69 -16.43
N GLU A 4 4.22 10.70 -16.09
CA GLU A 4 5.29 10.04 -16.88
C GLU A 4 5.76 8.79 -16.16
N CYS A 5 5.09 7.67 -16.46
CA CYS A 5 5.56 6.35 -16.09
C CYS A 5 6.09 5.62 -17.32
N LEU A 6 7.38 5.59 -17.51
CA LEU A 6 8.00 4.73 -18.50
C LEU A 6 7.85 3.27 -18.09
N VAL A 7 7.38 2.43 -19.00
CA VAL A 7 7.28 0.97 -18.79
C VAL A 7 8.66 0.43 -18.46
N GLY A 8 8.81 -0.15 -17.26
CA GLY A 8 10.09 -0.69 -16.78
C GLY A 8 10.88 0.24 -15.84
N SER A 9 10.46 1.51 -15.63
CA SER A 9 11.16 2.39 -14.72
C SER A 9 10.99 1.96 -13.26
N GLU A 10 12.06 2.10 -12.47
CA GLU A 10 12.04 1.84 -11.02
C GLU A 10 11.33 2.94 -10.23
N MET A 11 11.09 4.08 -10.86
CA MET A 11 10.48 5.26 -10.26
C MET A 11 9.45 5.88 -11.22
N CYS A 12 8.26 6.16 -10.72
CA CYS A 12 7.21 6.92 -11.40
C CYS A 12 6.98 8.23 -10.66
N ILE A 13 6.82 9.33 -11.40
CA ILE A 13 6.53 10.64 -10.86
C ILE A 13 5.21 11.14 -11.46
N GLU A 14 4.27 11.53 -10.60
CA GLU A 14 3.02 12.17 -10.97
C GLU A 14 2.98 13.56 -10.34
N THR A 15 2.68 14.59 -11.12
CA THR A 15 2.60 15.97 -10.64
C THR A 15 1.17 16.49 -10.74
N GLY A 16 0.70 17.16 -9.71
CA GLY A 16 -0.59 17.84 -9.66
C GLY A 16 -0.41 19.30 -9.25
N TYR A 17 -1.04 20.21 -10.00
CA TYR A 17 -1.08 21.63 -9.67
C TYR A 17 -2.52 22.03 -9.40
N THR A 18 -2.76 22.74 -8.29
CA THR A 18 -4.08 23.24 -7.93
C THR A 18 -3.99 24.67 -7.48
N LEU A 19 -4.90 25.51 -7.99
CA LEU A 19 -5.03 26.91 -7.64
C LEU A 19 -6.38 27.13 -6.96
N TYR A 20 -6.38 27.63 -5.75
CA TYR A 20 -7.59 27.97 -5.00
C TYR A 20 -7.70 29.47 -4.82
N PRO A 21 -8.85 30.09 -5.14
CA PRO A 21 -9.10 31.47 -4.76
C PRO A 21 -9.36 31.56 -3.26
N ASP A 22 -8.68 32.47 -2.58
CA ASP A 22 -8.96 32.82 -1.18
C ASP A 22 -10.08 33.87 -1.18
N THR A 23 -11.16 33.61 -0.42
CA THR A 23 -12.31 34.52 -0.34
C THR A 23 -12.49 35.05 1.08
N ASP A 24 -12.92 36.31 1.19
CA ASP A 24 -13.34 36.89 2.46
C ASP A 24 -14.75 36.37 2.87
N ILE A 25 -15.21 36.80 4.05
CA ILE A 25 -16.52 36.44 4.61
C ILE A 25 -17.69 36.86 3.68
N LYS A 26 -17.44 37.81 2.79
CA LYS A 26 -18.42 38.32 1.82
C LYS A 26 -18.32 37.65 0.44
N GLY A 27 -17.45 36.65 0.29
CA GLY A 27 -17.23 35.93 -0.97
C GLY A 27 -16.38 36.68 -2.00
N LYS A 28 -15.71 37.79 -1.62
CA LYS A 28 -14.81 38.51 -2.51
C LYS A 28 -13.43 37.83 -2.50
N ILE A 29 -12.85 37.62 -3.69
CA ILE A 29 -11.51 37.06 -3.84
C ILE A 29 -10.50 38.07 -3.28
N THR A 30 -9.71 37.62 -2.29
CA THR A 30 -8.65 38.38 -1.61
C THR A 30 -7.26 37.96 -2.03
N GLY A 31 -7.13 36.75 -2.61
CA GLY A 31 -5.87 36.19 -3.05
C GLY A 31 -6.06 34.85 -3.75
N TYR A 32 -4.95 34.18 -4.01
CA TYR A 32 -4.93 32.81 -4.55
C TYR A 32 -3.87 32.00 -3.83
N THR A 33 -4.25 30.80 -3.41
CA THR A 33 -3.31 29.82 -2.88
C THR A 33 -2.98 28.80 -3.96
N ALA A 34 -1.72 28.69 -4.33
CA ALA A 34 -1.21 27.70 -5.27
C ALA A 34 -0.63 26.51 -4.51
N SER A 35 -1.08 25.31 -4.84
CA SER A 35 -0.55 24.06 -4.30
C SER A 35 0.01 23.22 -5.44
N ASN A 36 1.26 22.78 -5.28
CA ASN A 36 1.88 21.81 -6.18
C ASN A 36 2.18 20.53 -5.40
N SER A 37 1.73 19.41 -5.90
CA SER A 37 1.94 18.11 -5.29
C SER A 37 2.64 17.16 -6.24
N VAL A 38 3.60 16.40 -5.71
CA VAL A 38 4.34 15.38 -6.44
C VAL A 38 4.13 14.05 -5.75
N ARG A 39 3.69 13.04 -6.51
CA ARG A 39 3.60 11.65 -6.06
C ARG A 39 4.72 10.85 -6.68
N ILE A 40 5.52 10.22 -5.85
CA ILE A 40 6.66 9.41 -6.28
C ILE A 40 6.37 7.96 -5.90
N LYS A 41 6.43 7.06 -6.86
CA LYS A 41 6.31 5.62 -6.66
C LYS A 41 7.66 4.97 -6.91
N LEU A 42 8.22 4.34 -5.88
CA LEU A 42 9.49 3.62 -5.93
C LEU A 42 9.24 2.11 -5.87
N LYS A 43 9.95 1.35 -6.70
CA LYS A 43 9.97 -0.12 -6.63
C LYS A 43 11.02 -0.61 -5.64
N ASP A 44 12.12 0.11 -5.53
CA ASP A 44 13.23 -0.20 -4.64
C ASP A 44 13.15 0.64 -3.37
N ILE A 45 12.85 -0.02 -2.26
CA ILE A 45 12.68 0.63 -0.95
C ILE A 45 14.01 1.21 -0.43
N SER A 46 15.15 0.63 -0.80
CA SER A 46 16.47 1.11 -0.36
C SER A 46 16.77 2.54 -0.84
N LYS A 47 16.12 2.96 -1.93
CA LYS A 47 16.25 4.31 -2.50
C LYS A 47 15.37 5.36 -1.80
N LEU A 48 14.51 4.94 -0.86
CA LEU A 48 13.54 5.85 -0.24
C LEU A 48 14.22 6.94 0.58
N GLY A 49 15.18 6.60 1.46
CA GLY A 49 15.94 7.56 2.24
C GLY A 49 16.64 8.62 1.36
N PRO A 50 17.51 8.21 0.42
CA PRO A 50 18.16 9.15 -0.51
C PRO A 50 17.20 10.01 -1.33
N VAL A 51 16.01 9.50 -1.66
CA VAL A 51 15.00 10.30 -2.37
C VAL A 51 14.41 11.36 -1.45
N ILE A 52 14.08 11.02 -0.21
CA ILE A 52 13.58 11.97 0.79
C ILE A 52 14.60 13.08 1.04
N ASP A 53 15.86 12.73 1.21
CA ASP A 53 16.93 13.71 1.44
C ASP A 53 17.06 14.69 0.26
N LYS A 54 16.99 14.21 -0.97
CA LYS A 54 17.01 15.04 -2.17
C LYS A 54 15.77 15.94 -2.30
N ILE A 55 14.59 15.43 -1.97
CA ILE A 55 13.34 16.20 -1.98
C ILE A 55 13.40 17.32 -0.95
N SER A 56 13.90 17.02 0.25
CA SER A 56 14.11 18.00 1.32
C SER A 56 15.08 19.09 0.89
N ALA A 57 16.21 18.72 0.27
CA ALA A 57 17.20 19.67 -0.26
C ALA A 57 16.64 20.53 -1.40
N ALA A 58 15.65 20.04 -2.15
CA ALA A 58 14.97 20.77 -3.23
C ALA A 58 13.93 21.79 -2.71
N GLY A 59 13.72 21.91 -1.40
CA GLY A 59 12.82 22.88 -0.80
C GLY A 59 11.34 22.45 -0.73
N VAL A 60 11.07 21.15 -0.65
CA VAL A 60 9.70 20.66 -0.39
C VAL A 60 9.38 20.86 1.09
N ASP A 61 8.26 21.52 1.38
CA ASP A 61 7.85 21.88 2.75
C ASP A 61 7.32 20.71 3.56
N THR A 62 6.62 19.78 2.90
CA THR A 62 5.89 18.71 3.61
C THR A 62 5.83 17.44 2.81
N ILE A 63 6.10 16.31 3.46
CA ILE A 63 5.77 14.97 2.96
C ILE A 63 4.47 14.53 3.61
N ASN A 64 3.39 14.46 2.80
CA ASN A 64 2.06 14.18 3.30
C ASN A 64 1.86 12.72 3.72
N ASN A 65 2.40 11.78 2.95
CA ASN A 65 2.19 10.36 3.20
C ASN A 65 3.27 9.49 2.56
N ILE A 66 3.75 8.50 3.30
CA ILE A 66 4.58 7.41 2.78
C ILE A 66 3.80 6.10 3.00
N SER A 67 3.49 5.38 1.91
CA SER A 67 2.77 4.12 1.98
C SER A 67 3.53 3.01 1.26
N PHE A 68 3.50 1.82 1.83
CA PHE A 68 4.12 0.63 1.26
C PHE A 68 3.05 -0.31 0.71
N SER A 69 3.32 -0.93 -0.43
CA SER A 69 2.42 -1.89 -1.04
C SER A 69 3.18 -3.01 -1.75
N VAL A 70 2.51 -4.14 -1.96
CA VAL A 70 3.09 -5.27 -2.69
C VAL A 70 2.81 -5.13 -4.18
N SER A 71 3.85 -5.27 -5.01
CA SER A 71 3.76 -5.07 -6.47
C SER A 71 2.89 -6.12 -7.17
N SER A 72 2.88 -7.36 -6.69
CA SER A 72 2.22 -8.50 -7.34
C SER A 72 1.08 -9.07 -6.49
N ARG A 73 0.13 -8.22 -6.09
CA ARG A 73 -0.99 -8.61 -5.23
C ARG A 73 -1.77 -9.82 -5.72
N GLU A 74 -2.07 -9.86 -7.01
CA GLU A 74 -2.87 -10.96 -7.59
C GLU A 74 -2.17 -12.30 -7.53
N LEU A 75 -0.87 -12.33 -7.75
CA LEU A 75 -0.08 -13.55 -7.65
C LEU A 75 -0.12 -14.12 -6.23
N TYR A 76 0.09 -13.27 -5.23
CA TYR A 76 0.00 -13.68 -3.82
C TYR A 76 -1.42 -14.08 -3.43
N ARG A 77 -2.43 -13.34 -3.92
CA ARG A 77 -3.83 -13.66 -3.69
C ARG A 77 -4.18 -15.07 -4.18
N ASN A 78 -3.85 -15.39 -5.42
CA ASN A 78 -4.15 -16.70 -6.00
C ASN A 78 -3.44 -17.83 -5.26
N LYS A 79 -2.17 -17.62 -4.88
CA LYS A 79 -1.42 -18.58 -4.07
C LYS A 79 -2.06 -18.81 -2.70
N LEU A 80 -2.46 -17.72 -2.02
CA LEU A 80 -3.10 -17.80 -0.71
C LEU A 80 -4.48 -18.47 -0.78
N LEU A 81 -5.26 -18.22 -1.83
CA LEU A 81 -6.54 -18.87 -2.04
C LEU A 81 -6.37 -20.38 -2.23
N ALA A 82 -5.42 -20.80 -3.05
CA ALA A 82 -5.12 -22.22 -3.23
C ALA A 82 -4.72 -22.90 -1.91
N GLN A 83 -3.87 -22.24 -1.11
CA GLN A 83 -3.49 -22.73 0.21
C GLN A 83 -4.68 -22.78 1.19
N ALA A 84 -5.57 -21.78 1.17
CA ALA A 84 -6.73 -21.73 2.04
C ALA A 84 -7.70 -22.88 1.74
N VAL A 85 -7.97 -23.17 0.46
CA VAL A 85 -8.82 -24.29 0.04
C VAL A 85 -8.20 -25.63 0.44
N GLU A 86 -6.88 -25.80 0.26
CA GLU A 86 -6.20 -27.03 0.66
C GLU A 86 -6.23 -27.22 2.18
N ASN A 87 -6.01 -26.19 2.96
CA ASN A 87 -6.13 -26.24 4.42
C ASN A 87 -7.57 -26.60 4.84
N ALA A 88 -8.58 -26.01 4.21
CA ALA A 88 -9.98 -26.33 4.49
C ALA A 88 -10.30 -27.78 4.17
N ARG A 89 -9.80 -28.31 3.05
CA ARG A 89 -9.94 -29.72 2.67
C ARG A 89 -9.31 -30.67 3.69
N GLN A 90 -8.09 -30.36 4.15
CA GLN A 90 -7.41 -31.16 5.16
C GLN A 90 -8.18 -31.20 6.48
N GLN A 91 -8.70 -30.05 6.94
CA GLN A 91 -9.52 -29.98 8.14
C GLN A 91 -10.83 -30.73 7.98
N ALA A 92 -11.50 -30.59 6.84
CA ALA A 92 -12.73 -31.32 6.56
C ALA A 92 -12.52 -32.83 6.51
N ALA A 93 -11.37 -33.29 5.98
CA ALA A 93 -11.03 -34.72 5.96
C ALA A 93 -10.85 -35.28 7.39
N VAL A 94 -10.23 -34.54 8.30
CA VAL A 94 -10.09 -34.93 9.71
C VAL A 94 -11.46 -35.10 10.35
N VAL A 95 -12.38 -34.16 10.12
CA VAL A 95 -13.74 -34.21 10.67
C VAL A 95 -14.55 -35.37 10.09
N ALA A 96 -14.49 -35.61 8.78
CA ALA A 96 -15.16 -36.71 8.13
C ALA A 96 -14.67 -38.06 8.68
N ASN A 97 -13.36 -38.26 8.77
CA ASN A 97 -12.74 -39.47 9.29
C ASN A 97 -13.11 -39.72 10.77
N ALA A 98 -13.13 -38.69 11.61
CA ALA A 98 -13.56 -38.79 13.00
C ALA A 98 -15.06 -39.20 13.13
N GLY A 99 -15.89 -38.81 12.15
CA GLY A 99 -17.28 -39.21 12.04
C GLY A 99 -17.51 -40.57 11.37
N GLY A 100 -16.46 -41.32 11.05
CA GLY A 100 -16.55 -42.61 10.36
C GLY A 100 -16.98 -42.49 8.90
N ARG A 101 -16.75 -41.35 8.27
CA ARG A 101 -17.09 -41.02 6.89
C ARG A 101 -15.83 -40.69 6.09
N THR A 102 -15.96 -40.68 4.76
CA THR A 102 -14.90 -40.19 3.87
C THR A 102 -15.27 -38.81 3.32
N LEU A 103 -14.26 -37.97 3.07
CA LEU A 103 -14.47 -36.66 2.48
C LEU A 103 -14.75 -36.83 0.98
N GLY A 104 -15.90 -36.35 0.53
CA GLY A 104 -16.29 -36.32 -0.86
C GLY A 104 -15.88 -35.04 -1.59
N LYS A 105 -16.61 -34.71 -2.66
CA LYS A 105 -16.30 -33.55 -3.52
C LYS A 105 -16.65 -32.22 -2.86
N LEU A 106 -15.95 -31.16 -3.31
CA LEU A 106 -16.29 -29.79 -2.97
C LEU A 106 -17.62 -29.40 -3.61
N LEU A 107 -18.58 -28.98 -2.81
CA LEU A 107 -19.93 -28.58 -3.25
C LEU A 107 -20.03 -27.06 -3.43
N SER A 108 -19.40 -26.30 -2.54
CA SER A 108 -19.43 -24.83 -2.57
C SER A 108 -18.17 -24.25 -1.97
N ALA A 109 -17.72 -23.15 -2.53
CA ALA A 109 -16.66 -22.35 -1.98
C ALA A 109 -17.03 -20.87 -2.06
N ASN A 110 -17.09 -20.19 -0.93
CA ASN A 110 -17.27 -18.74 -0.86
C ASN A 110 -15.95 -18.10 -0.47
N ILE A 111 -15.47 -17.19 -1.32
CA ILE A 111 -14.16 -16.58 -1.18
C ILE A 111 -14.32 -15.19 -0.62
N SER A 112 -13.85 -14.95 0.59
CA SER A 112 -13.66 -13.63 1.15
C SER A 112 -12.17 -13.35 1.24
N THR A 113 -11.67 -12.55 0.29
CA THR A 113 -10.30 -12.09 0.33
C THR A 113 -10.23 -10.76 1.02
N TYR A 114 -9.53 -10.70 2.12
CA TYR A 114 -9.15 -9.45 2.75
C TYR A 114 -7.68 -9.15 2.41
N SER A 115 -7.49 -8.17 1.56
CA SER A 115 -6.16 -7.62 1.33
C SER A 115 -5.86 -6.58 2.42
N GLY A 116 -5.37 -7.01 3.54
CA GLY A 116 -4.85 -6.14 4.60
C GLY A 116 -3.49 -5.52 4.27
N GLY A 117 -3.15 -5.41 2.98
CA GLY A 117 -1.82 -5.02 2.53
C GLY A 117 -1.53 -3.52 2.48
N MET A 118 -2.13 -2.72 3.35
CA MET A 118 -1.60 -1.39 3.63
C MET A 118 -0.68 -1.49 4.84
N GLY A 119 0.62 -1.43 4.59
CA GLY A 119 1.58 -1.09 5.63
C GLY A 119 1.14 0.22 6.30
N ARG A 120 1.52 0.43 7.55
CA ARG A 120 1.22 1.68 8.25
C ARG A 120 1.67 2.86 7.39
N SER A 121 0.74 3.77 7.15
CA SER A 121 1.01 5.07 6.56
C SER A 121 1.78 5.91 7.58
N TYR A 122 2.95 6.38 7.24
CA TYR A 122 3.60 7.44 7.98
C TYR A 122 2.86 8.73 7.64
N GLY A 123 2.20 9.32 8.64
CA GLY A 123 1.49 10.59 8.50
C GLY A 123 2.43 11.76 8.18
N ASN A 124 1.85 12.94 8.02
CA ASN A 124 2.51 14.17 7.62
C ASN A 124 3.83 14.41 8.37
N MET A 125 4.92 14.38 7.65
CA MET A 125 6.24 14.73 8.13
C MET A 125 6.55 16.16 7.66
N LYS A 126 6.59 17.12 8.60
CA LYS A 126 7.13 18.45 8.30
C LYS A 126 8.65 18.32 8.20
N LEU A 127 9.17 18.65 7.03
CA LEU A 127 10.61 18.78 6.83
C LEU A 127 11.02 20.12 7.46
N MET A 128 11.77 20.06 8.55
CA MET A 128 12.39 21.28 9.08
C MET A 128 13.49 21.68 8.10
N ALA A 129 13.41 22.94 7.61
CA ALA A 129 14.50 23.51 6.86
C ALA A 129 15.79 23.39 7.69
N ALA A 130 16.80 22.76 7.12
CA ALA A 130 18.09 22.61 7.76
C ALA A 130 18.74 24.00 7.93
N SER A 131 18.52 24.59 9.10
CA SER A 131 19.33 25.75 9.53
C SER A 131 20.69 25.21 9.96
N ASP A 132 21.69 25.56 9.17
CA ASP A 132 23.14 25.53 9.45
C ASP A 132 23.70 24.40 10.35
N ARG A 133 24.55 23.57 9.71
CA ARG A 133 25.64 22.80 10.36
C ARG A 133 25.30 21.63 11.26
N ALA A 134 24.60 20.64 10.72
CA ALA A 134 24.88 19.25 11.10
C ALA A 134 24.65 18.36 9.87
N VAL A 135 25.56 17.45 9.59
CA VAL A 135 25.31 16.35 8.67
C VAL A 135 24.08 15.63 9.20
N ALA A 136 22.94 15.85 8.54
CA ALA A 136 21.69 15.21 8.92
C ALA A 136 21.91 13.69 8.82
N PRO A 137 21.61 12.89 9.86
CA PRO A 137 21.70 11.44 9.75
C PRO A 137 20.78 11.01 8.61
N GLU A 138 21.24 10.05 7.79
CA GLU A 138 20.45 9.49 6.72
C GLU A 138 19.06 9.09 7.24
N THR A 139 18.01 9.49 6.53
CA THR A 139 16.63 9.18 6.93
C THR A 139 16.40 7.67 6.82
N SER A 140 16.54 6.96 7.94
CA SER A 140 16.33 5.52 7.97
C SER A 140 14.83 5.21 8.08
N ILE A 141 14.23 4.77 6.99
CA ILE A 141 12.84 4.30 6.95
C ILE A 141 12.87 2.80 6.69
N SER A 142 12.42 2.01 7.66
CA SER A 142 12.26 0.57 7.47
C SER A 142 10.87 0.24 6.94
N ALA A 143 10.81 -0.56 5.88
CA ALA A 143 9.56 -1.16 5.45
C ALA A 143 9.05 -2.12 6.53
N GLN A 144 7.78 -1.99 6.88
CA GLN A 144 7.12 -2.93 7.78
C GLN A 144 6.64 -4.15 7.00
N GLU A 145 6.53 -5.27 7.70
CA GLU A 145 5.95 -6.50 7.16
C GLU A 145 4.50 -6.25 6.72
N ILE A 146 4.21 -6.63 5.47
CA ILE A 146 2.86 -6.54 4.90
C ILE A 146 2.21 -7.92 4.98
N THR A 147 1.19 -8.06 5.82
CA THR A 147 0.43 -9.30 5.96
C THR A 147 -0.74 -9.32 4.99
N ILE A 148 -0.79 -10.32 4.12
CA ILE A 148 -1.93 -10.58 3.23
C ILE A 148 -2.66 -11.82 3.76
N LYS A 149 -3.98 -11.72 3.97
CA LYS A 149 -4.82 -12.82 4.45
C LYS A 149 -5.84 -13.19 3.38
N ALA A 150 -6.13 -14.47 3.26
CA ALA A 150 -7.24 -15.00 2.46
C ALA A 150 -8.09 -15.91 3.35
N SER A 151 -9.40 -15.80 3.23
CA SER A 151 -10.38 -16.66 3.90
C SER A 151 -11.29 -17.29 2.88
N VAL A 152 -11.59 -18.58 3.08
CA VAL A 152 -12.47 -19.36 2.22
C VAL A 152 -13.40 -20.18 3.09
N ASP A 153 -14.70 -20.04 2.88
CA ASP A 153 -15.72 -20.90 3.46
C ASP A 153 -16.06 -22.00 2.46
N THR A 154 -15.90 -23.25 2.83
CA THR A 154 -16.07 -24.39 1.92
C THR A 154 -17.07 -25.40 2.47
N VAL A 155 -17.83 -25.99 1.56
CA VAL A 155 -18.76 -27.10 1.86
C VAL A 155 -18.35 -28.30 1.03
N PHE A 156 -18.10 -29.41 1.70
CA PHE A 156 -17.76 -30.70 1.08
C PHE A 156 -18.88 -31.71 1.31
N ALA A 157 -19.05 -32.63 0.37
CA ALA A 157 -19.87 -33.83 0.61
C ALA A 157 -19.13 -34.75 1.59
N MET A 158 -19.87 -35.52 2.36
CA MET A 158 -19.39 -36.67 3.14
C MET A 158 -20.05 -37.96 2.64
N GLU A 159 -19.26 -38.98 2.39
CA GLU A 159 -19.65 -40.30 1.89
C GLU A 159 -19.40 -41.36 2.95
#